data_9aa2124c4e04cf154acfbf178a21b57b
#
_entry.id   9aa2124c4e04cf154acfbf178a21b57b
#
_cell.length_a   1.000
_cell.length_b   1.000
_cell.length_c   1.000
_cell.angle_alpha   90.00
_cell.angle_beta   90.00
_cell.angle_gamma   90.00
#
_symmetry.space_group_name_H-M   'P 1'
#
loop_
_entity.id
_entity.type
_entity.pdbx_description
1 polymer ?
#
loop_
_entity_poly.entity_id
_entity_poly.type
_entity_poly.pdbx_seq_one_letter_code
_entity_poly.pdbx_strand_id
1 'polypeptide(L)'
;MLDLRDGKDEIDDIDHLGNRRVRSVGELVENQARIGVYRMERAIKEKMTTLDVESAMPQDLINAKPLTVSLKDFFATSQLSQFMDQTNPLSEITHKRRVSALGPGGLTRERAGFEVRDVHPTHYGRICPIE
;
A
#
# COMPACT_ATOMS: atom_id res chain seq x y z
N MET A 1 -15.36 -19.11 10.90
CA MET A 1 -15.06 -19.80 12.18
C MET A 1 -16.10 -20.84 12.53
N LEU A 2 -17.40 -20.50 12.60
CA LEU A 2 -18.45 -21.50 12.91
C LEU A 2 -18.60 -22.53 11.80
N ASP A 3 -18.54 -22.10 10.54
CA ASP A 3 -18.62 -22.97 9.37
C ASP A 3 -17.43 -23.96 9.29
N LEU A 4 -16.23 -23.52 9.67
CA LEU A 4 -15.07 -24.40 9.79
C LEU A 4 -15.25 -25.46 10.87
N ARG A 5 -15.85 -25.08 12.00
CA ARG A 5 -16.18 -26.02 13.09
C ARG A 5 -17.21 -27.05 12.67
N ASP A 6 -18.17 -26.64 11.88
CA ASP A 6 -19.26 -27.48 11.40
C ASP A 6 -18.87 -28.32 10.16
N GLY A 7 -17.65 -28.20 9.67
CA GLY A 7 -17.13 -28.92 8.51
C GLY A 7 -17.71 -28.48 7.17
N LYS A 8 -18.30 -27.28 7.12
CA LYS A 8 -18.90 -26.71 5.89
C LYS A 8 -17.93 -25.92 5.06
N ASP A 9 -16.75 -25.63 5.62
CA ASP A 9 -15.72 -24.81 4.97
C ASP A 9 -14.34 -25.43 5.21
N GLU A 10 -13.39 -25.14 4.33
CA GLU A 10 -12.02 -25.62 4.42
C GLU A 10 -11.10 -24.47 4.84
N ILE A 11 -9.95 -24.82 5.44
CA ILE A 11 -8.92 -23.84 5.81
C ILE A 11 -8.25 -23.34 4.54
N ASP A 12 -8.26 -22.02 4.36
CA ASP A 12 -7.57 -21.36 3.25
C ASP A 12 -6.04 -21.51 3.36
N ASP A 13 -5.40 -21.83 2.24
CA ASP A 13 -3.95 -21.80 2.11
C ASP A 13 -3.49 -20.34 1.93
N ILE A 14 -2.81 -19.80 2.93
CA ILE A 14 -2.35 -18.41 2.95
C ILE A 14 -1.31 -18.14 1.85
N ASP A 15 -0.47 -19.12 1.51
CA ASP A 15 0.60 -18.96 0.52
C ASP A 15 0.14 -19.17 -0.92
N HIS A 16 -1.09 -19.61 -1.12
CA HIS A 16 -1.67 -19.76 -2.44
C HIS A 16 -1.83 -18.40 -3.12
N LEU A 17 -1.31 -18.24 -4.34
CA LEU A 17 -1.37 -16.96 -5.05
C LEU A 17 -2.78 -16.50 -5.43
N GLY A 18 -3.76 -17.36 -5.36
CA GLY A 18 -5.18 -17.00 -5.46
C GLY A 18 -5.66 -16.15 -4.26
N ASN A 19 -5.04 -16.31 -3.09
CA ASN A 19 -5.35 -15.59 -1.86
C ASN A 19 -4.40 -14.40 -1.62
N ARG A 20 -3.39 -14.23 -2.45
CA ARG A 20 -2.43 -13.13 -2.40
C ARG A 20 -2.61 -12.22 -3.61
N ARG A 21 -2.96 -10.99 -3.34
CA ARG A 21 -3.23 -9.98 -4.37
C ARG A 21 -2.02 -9.07 -4.57
N VAL A 22 -1.75 -8.73 -5.83
CA VAL A 22 -0.75 -7.71 -6.16
C VAL A 22 -1.41 -6.34 -6.12
N ARG A 23 -0.83 -5.43 -5.35
CA ARG A 23 -1.26 -4.03 -5.28
C ARG A 23 -0.42 -3.19 -6.22
N SER A 24 -1.10 -2.44 -7.09
CA SER A 24 -0.43 -1.51 -8.00
C SER A 24 -0.04 -0.20 -7.31
N VAL A 25 0.77 0.60 -7.98
CA VAL A 25 1.17 1.92 -7.51
C VAL A 25 -0.04 2.81 -7.22
N GLY A 26 -1.05 2.79 -8.07
CA GLY A 26 -2.27 3.57 -7.89
C GLY A 26 -2.97 3.30 -6.58
N GLU A 27 -3.09 2.04 -6.20
CA GLU A 27 -3.70 1.64 -4.93
C GLU A 27 -2.87 2.10 -3.72
N LEU A 28 -1.55 1.99 -3.78
CA LEU A 28 -0.65 2.42 -2.71
C LEU A 28 -0.72 3.94 -2.50
N VAL A 29 -0.73 4.69 -3.59
CA VAL A 29 -0.86 6.16 -3.54
C VAL A 29 -2.25 6.56 -3.04
N GLU A 30 -3.31 5.87 -3.46
CA GLU A 30 -4.66 6.10 -2.95
C GLU A 30 -4.75 5.93 -1.44
N ASN A 31 -4.16 4.87 -0.90
CA ASN A 31 -4.14 4.62 0.55
C ASN A 31 -3.45 5.77 1.31
N GLN A 32 -2.35 6.29 0.80
CA GLN A 32 -1.67 7.43 1.40
C GLN A 32 -2.46 8.73 1.25
N ALA A 33 -3.07 8.96 0.12
CA ALA A 33 -3.94 10.10 -0.10
C ALA A 33 -5.15 10.07 0.85
N ARG A 34 -5.74 8.90 1.05
CA ARG A 34 -6.85 8.70 2.00
C ARG A 34 -6.46 9.08 3.44
N ILE A 35 -5.29 8.67 3.90
CA ILE A 35 -4.76 9.07 5.20
C ILE A 35 -4.59 10.59 5.28
N GLY A 36 -4.05 11.21 4.24
CA GLY A 36 -3.90 12.65 4.15
C GLY A 36 -5.23 13.40 4.21
N VAL A 37 -6.25 12.88 3.51
CA VAL A 37 -7.62 13.44 3.53
C VAL A 37 -8.26 13.31 4.92
N TYR A 38 -8.09 12.20 5.61
CA TYR A 38 -8.58 12.06 6.99
C TYR A 38 -7.92 13.05 7.95
N ARG A 39 -6.64 13.27 7.81
CA ARG A 39 -5.92 14.29 8.62
C ARG A 39 -6.43 15.70 8.31
N MET A 40 -6.68 15.98 7.04
CA MET A 40 -7.24 17.25 6.60
C MET A 40 -8.66 17.46 7.15
N GLU A 41 -9.52 16.45 7.07
CA GLU A 41 -10.87 16.46 7.65
C GLU A 41 -10.85 16.77 9.14
N ARG A 42 -9.96 16.11 9.87
CA ARG A 42 -9.79 16.33 11.32
C ARG A 42 -9.38 17.78 11.62
N ALA A 43 -8.43 18.30 10.88
CA ALA A 43 -7.99 19.69 11.01
C ALA A 43 -9.10 20.70 10.70
N ILE A 44 -9.94 20.41 9.70
CA ILE A 44 -11.09 21.25 9.34
C ILE A 44 -12.12 21.22 10.47
N LYS A 45 -12.43 20.07 11.02
CA LYS A 45 -13.37 19.96 12.16
C LYS A 45 -12.90 20.74 13.38
N GLU A 46 -11.60 20.67 13.70
CA GLU A 46 -11.01 21.46 14.79
C GLU A 46 -11.11 22.96 14.52
N LYS A 47 -10.85 23.42 13.30
CA LYS A 47 -11.01 24.82 12.92
C LYS A 47 -12.47 25.29 12.98
N MET A 48 -13.41 24.47 12.57
CA MET A 48 -14.85 24.80 12.62
C MET A 48 -15.36 25.03 14.03
N THR A 49 -14.74 24.43 15.04
CA THR A 49 -15.10 24.67 16.45
C THR A 49 -14.56 25.99 17.00
N THR A 50 -13.49 26.51 16.40
CA THR A 50 -12.80 27.74 16.87
C THR A 50 -13.16 28.98 16.06
N LEU A 51 -13.64 28.84 14.83
CA LEU A 51 -14.00 29.94 13.94
C LEU A 51 -15.52 30.14 13.92
N ASP A 52 -15.92 31.39 13.71
CA ASP A 52 -17.30 31.71 13.43
C ASP A 52 -17.70 31.24 12.03
N VAL A 53 -18.53 30.22 11.98
CA VAL A 53 -18.94 29.53 10.74
C VAL A 53 -19.71 30.49 9.80
N GLU A 54 -20.39 31.51 10.33
CA GLU A 54 -21.16 32.45 9.53
C GLU A 54 -20.27 33.40 8.71
N SER A 55 -19.06 33.69 9.22
CA SER A 55 -18.13 34.60 8.56
C SER A 55 -17.00 33.91 7.83
N ALA A 56 -16.83 32.59 7.99
CA ALA A 56 -15.73 31.83 7.40
C ALA A 56 -16.01 31.43 5.95
N MET A 57 -15.04 31.72 5.06
CA MET A 57 -15.04 31.22 3.69
C MET A 57 -14.47 29.79 3.66
N PRO A 58 -14.91 28.92 2.72
CA PRO A 58 -14.34 27.57 2.60
C PRO A 58 -12.82 27.55 2.44
N GLN A 59 -12.26 28.57 1.80
CA GLN A 59 -10.82 28.71 1.61
C GLN A 59 -10.03 28.92 2.90
N ASP A 60 -10.65 29.52 3.93
CA ASP A 60 -10.03 29.74 5.23
C ASP A 60 -9.99 28.46 6.07
N LEU A 61 -10.88 27.51 5.79
CA LEU A 61 -10.98 26.24 6.50
C LEU A 61 -10.10 25.15 5.91
N ILE A 62 -9.96 25.13 4.58
CA ILE A 62 -9.27 24.07 3.86
C ILE A 62 -7.75 24.35 3.82
N ASN A 63 -6.99 23.39 4.31
CA ASN A 63 -5.53 23.39 4.21
C ASN A 63 -5.07 22.08 3.58
N ALA A 64 -4.48 22.15 2.40
CA ALA A 64 -3.98 20.99 1.67
C ALA A 64 -2.64 20.44 2.19
N LYS A 65 -2.03 21.09 3.17
CA LYS A 65 -0.71 20.72 3.69
C LYS A 65 -0.64 19.27 4.22
N PRO A 66 -1.60 18.75 5.00
CA PRO A 66 -1.59 17.36 5.46
C PRO A 66 -1.58 16.34 4.34
N LEU A 67 -2.33 16.58 3.28
CA LEU A 67 -2.34 15.73 2.09
C LEU A 67 -1.00 15.74 1.37
N THR A 68 -0.42 16.93 1.16
CA THR A 68 0.89 17.10 0.53
C THR A 68 1.99 16.40 1.31
N VAL A 69 1.99 16.52 2.63
CA VAL A 69 2.97 15.86 3.52
C VAL A 69 2.83 14.35 3.43
N SER A 70 1.61 13.80 3.46
CA SER A 70 1.38 12.37 3.37
C SER A 70 1.88 11.77 2.06
N LEU A 71 1.65 12.45 0.93
CA LEU A 71 2.14 12.01 -0.37
C LEU A 71 3.66 12.12 -0.50
N LYS A 72 4.25 13.20 0.01
CA LYS A 72 5.72 13.35 0.03
C LYS A 72 6.38 12.28 0.88
N ASP A 73 5.84 11.94 2.04
CA ASP A 73 6.34 10.86 2.88
C ASP A 73 6.32 9.52 2.15
N PHE A 74 5.27 9.23 1.41
CA PHE A 74 5.21 8.00 0.63
C PHE A 74 6.34 7.92 -0.39
N PHE A 75 6.55 8.97 -1.18
CA PHE A 75 7.58 8.96 -2.22
C PHE A 75 9.02 9.10 -1.68
N ALA A 76 9.21 9.66 -0.50
CA ALA A 76 10.52 9.89 0.06
C ALA A 76 11.01 8.79 1.01
N THR A 77 10.12 8.20 1.80
CA THR A 77 10.49 7.30 2.89
C THR A 77 9.95 5.88 2.78
N SER A 78 9.02 5.62 1.87
CA SER A 78 8.46 4.27 1.70
C SER A 78 9.52 3.29 1.18
N GLN A 79 9.51 2.06 1.71
CA GLN A 79 10.35 0.97 1.21
C GLN A 79 10.06 0.61 -0.25
N LEU A 80 8.84 0.86 -0.72
CA LEU A 80 8.41 0.56 -2.08
C LEU A 80 8.78 1.65 -3.06
N SER A 81 9.08 2.85 -2.58
CA SER A 81 9.56 3.95 -3.39
C SER A 81 11.09 3.96 -3.41
N GLN A 82 11.66 3.68 -4.56
CA GLN A 82 13.11 3.56 -4.77
C GLN A 82 13.54 4.38 -5.97
N PHE A 83 14.82 4.76 -6.00
CA PHE A 83 15.41 5.32 -7.20
C PHE A 83 15.38 4.31 -8.33
N MET A 84 14.94 4.76 -9.50
CA MET A 84 14.93 3.91 -10.69
C MET A 84 16.35 3.60 -11.14
N ASP A 85 16.61 2.32 -11.45
CA ASP A 85 17.84 1.90 -12.08
C ASP A 85 17.84 2.38 -13.55
N GLN A 86 18.80 3.24 -13.89
CA GLN A 86 18.90 3.90 -15.20
C GLN A 86 20.14 3.48 -15.99
N THR A 87 20.75 2.34 -15.68
CA THR A 87 21.95 1.86 -16.36
C THR A 87 21.71 1.62 -17.84
N ASN A 88 20.59 1.01 -18.20
CA ASN A 88 20.13 0.85 -19.57
C ASN A 88 18.60 0.72 -19.62
N PRO A 89 17.96 0.87 -20.81
CA PRO A 89 16.50 0.81 -20.93
C PRO A 89 15.88 -0.51 -20.44
N LEU A 90 16.56 -1.64 -20.64
CA LEU A 90 16.07 -2.94 -20.18
C LEU A 90 16.07 -3.04 -18.65
N SER A 91 17.07 -2.49 -18.01
CA SER A 91 17.16 -2.39 -16.54
C SER A 91 16.02 -1.57 -15.95
N GLU A 92 15.65 -0.48 -16.61
CA GLU A 92 14.49 0.36 -16.21
C GLU A 92 13.18 -0.43 -16.27
N ILE A 93 12.94 -1.16 -17.35
CA ILE A 93 11.76 -1.98 -17.54
C ILE A 93 11.67 -3.08 -16.47
N THR A 94 12.77 -3.78 -16.23
CA THR A 94 12.88 -4.83 -15.21
C THR A 94 12.58 -4.28 -13.82
N HIS A 95 13.09 -3.12 -13.48
CA HIS A 95 12.83 -2.46 -12.19
C HIS A 95 11.34 -2.09 -12.02
N LYS A 96 10.71 -1.57 -13.06
CA LYS A 96 9.28 -1.21 -13.04
C LYS A 96 8.36 -2.42 -12.91
N ARG A 97 8.77 -3.59 -13.41
CA ARG A 97 8.00 -4.84 -13.36
C ARG A 97 8.24 -5.66 -12.09
N ARG A 98 9.05 -5.16 -11.18
CA ARG A 98 9.39 -5.87 -9.95
C ARG A 98 8.17 -6.02 -9.03
N VAL A 99 7.96 -7.24 -8.55
CA VAL A 99 6.96 -7.57 -7.53
C VAL A 99 7.67 -7.87 -6.22
N SER A 100 7.24 -7.23 -5.13
CA SER A 100 7.85 -7.40 -3.80
C SER A 100 6.80 -7.71 -2.75
N ALA A 101 7.12 -8.57 -1.81
CA ALA A 101 6.31 -8.85 -0.62
C ALA A 101 6.62 -7.90 0.54
N LEU A 102 7.58 -7.00 0.38
CA LEU A 102 7.99 -6.05 1.40
C LEU A 102 7.05 -4.83 1.46
N GLY A 103 7.13 -4.10 2.55
CA GLY A 103 6.44 -2.83 2.73
C GLY A 103 5.23 -2.88 3.65
N PRO A 104 4.46 -1.80 3.74
CA PRO A 104 3.28 -1.71 4.60
C PRO A 104 2.21 -2.75 4.22
N GLY A 105 1.73 -3.49 5.22
CA GLY A 105 0.80 -4.60 5.01
C GLY A 105 1.43 -5.88 4.48
N GLY A 106 2.75 -5.90 4.32
CA GLY A 106 3.54 -7.06 3.94
C GLY A 106 4.56 -7.44 4.99
N LEU A 107 5.64 -8.10 4.54
CA LEU A 107 6.70 -8.59 5.38
C LEU A 107 7.81 -7.54 5.56
N THR A 108 8.49 -7.60 6.69
CA THR A 108 9.80 -6.96 6.86
C THR A 108 10.90 -7.95 6.51
N ARG A 109 12.04 -7.46 6.05
CA ARG A 109 13.21 -8.30 5.71
C ARG A 109 13.60 -9.26 6.84
N GLU A 110 13.51 -8.81 8.09
CA GLU A 110 13.86 -9.57 9.29
C GLU A 110 12.85 -10.66 9.63
N ARG A 111 11.59 -10.48 9.25
CA ARG A 111 10.50 -11.44 9.48
C ARG A 111 10.29 -12.43 8.34
N ALA A 112 11.04 -12.32 7.27
CA ALA A 112 10.99 -13.26 6.15
C ALA A 112 11.65 -14.58 6.55
N GLY A 113 10.85 -15.51 7.06
CA GLY A 113 11.27 -16.87 7.39
C GLY A 113 11.41 -17.74 6.15
N PHE A 114 11.83 -18.99 6.38
CA PHE A 114 12.02 -19.98 5.29
C PHE A 114 10.72 -20.24 4.51
N GLU A 115 9.60 -20.35 5.19
CA GLU A 115 8.28 -20.62 4.59
C GLU A 115 7.85 -19.55 3.59
N VAL A 116 8.19 -18.29 3.86
CA VAL A 116 7.85 -17.16 3.00
C VAL A 116 8.73 -17.10 1.76
N ARG A 117 9.95 -17.61 1.85
CA ARG A 117 10.92 -17.66 0.74
C ARG A 117 10.73 -18.89 -0.15
N ASP A 118 9.89 -19.81 0.27
CA ASP A 118 9.59 -21.01 -0.49
C ASP A 118 8.67 -20.70 -1.68
N VAL A 119 8.90 -21.39 -2.78
CA VAL A 119 8.09 -21.23 -4.00
C VAL A 119 6.86 -22.13 -3.88
N HIS A 120 5.69 -21.52 -3.74
CA HIS A 120 4.45 -22.26 -3.79
C HIS A 120 4.19 -22.77 -5.22
N PRO A 121 3.59 -23.97 -5.42
CA PRO A 121 3.30 -24.48 -6.76
C PRO A 121 2.48 -23.53 -7.65
N THR A 122 1.63 -22.69 -7.08
CA THR A 122 0.86 -21.67 -7.81
C THR A 122 1.72 -20.56 -8.43
N HIS A 123 2.96 -20.37 -7.98
CA HIS A 123 3.90 -19.44 -8.59
C HIS A 123 4.19 -19.78 -10.06
N TYR A 124 4.33 -21.06 -10.40
CA TYR A 124 4.59 -21.48 -11.79
C TYR A 124 3.45 -21.14 -12.73
N GLY A 125 2.21 -21.07 -12.23
CA GLY A 125 1.05 -20.69 -13.02
C GLY A 125 0.85 -19.18 -13.16
N ARG A 126 1.49 -18.38 -12.32
CA ARG A 126 1.29 -16.93 -12.23
C ARG A 126 2.50 -16.10 -12.59
N ILE A 127 3.68 -16.57 -12.26
CA ILE A 127 4.93 -15.84 -12.42
C ILE A 127 5.88 -16.67 -13.28
N CYS A 128 6.41 -16.08 -14.34
CA CYS A 128 7.38 -16.72 -15.20
C CYS A 128 8.69 -16.98 -14.43
N PRO A 129 9.19 -18.24 -14.36
CA PRO A 129 10.40 -18.54 -13.60
C PRO A 129 11.68 -18.05 -14.28
N ILE A 130 11.63 -17.71 -15.57
CA ILE A 130 12.77 -17.22 -16.34
C ILE A 130 12.91 -15.70 -16.23
N GLU A 131 11.81 -14.98 -16.26
CA GLU A 131 11.76 -13.52 -16.19
C GLU A 131 11.86 -13.00 -14.76
#